data_effbddcb72e48f568039610bc97b3f29
#
_entry.id   effbddcb72e48f568039610bc97b3f29
#
_cell.length_a   1.000
_cell.length_b   1.000
_cell.length_c   1.000
_cell.angle_alpha   90.00
_cell.angle_beta   90.00
_cell.angle_gamma   90.00
#
_symmetry.space_group_name_H-M   'P 1'
#
loop_
_entity.id
_entity.type
_entity.pdbx_description
1 polymer ?
#
loop_
_entity_poly.entity_id
_entity_poly.type
_entity_poly.pdbx_seq_one_letter_code
_entity_poly.pdbx_strand_id
1 'polypeptide(L)'
;HGRLDLPELQPVFREYAEMPMVSISNAQRKPVSWTNWQATVYHGLPKDLYGLNPNPGGYLAFLGRIAPEKRPDHAIEIAKRVGIPLKIAAKVDPADQKYFQAEIEPLLSHPLIEFVGEITDAEKNEFLGNAMALVCPYDWPEPFGLVLIEALACGTPVLAYRRGSIPEIIDDTETGFVCEGLDEMTAAVQGIDKIDRRRCRLAFEERFSVERMAQDYLRVYEQLALGSTGERETEAASFASWPTFSSNA
;
A
#
# COMPACT_ATOMS: atom_id res chain seq x y z
N HIS A 1 -4.21 -5.20 8.91
CA HIS A 1 -3.56 -4.43 7.83
C HIS A 1 -4.34 -3.14 7.48
N GLY A 2 -5.32 -2.76 8.28
CA GLY A 2 -6.12 -1.56 8.07
C GLY A 2 -5.53 -0.31 8.73
N ARG A 3 -6.37 0.71 8.82
CA ARG A 3 -6.10 1.96 9.52
C ARG A 3 -5.98 1.74 11.02
N LEU A 4 -5.07 2.46 11.66
CA LEU A 4 -4.86 2.44 13.12
C LEU A 4 -5.24 3.79 13.78
N ASP A 5 -5.75 4.73 12.99
CA ASP A 5 -6.20 6.05 13.44
C ASP A 5 -7.69 6.10 13.84
N LEU A 6 -8.38 4.95 13.82
CA LEU A 6 -9.78 4.85 14.18
C LEU A 6 -9.95 5.00 15.71
N PRO A 7 -10.75 5.97 16.19
CA PRO A 7 -10.90 6.23 17.62
C PRO A 7 -11.37 5.01 18.44
N GLU A 8 -12.25 4.20 17.86
CA GLU A 8 -12.82 2.99 18.49
C GLU A 8 -11.78 1.89 18.73
N LEU A 9 -10.66 1.89 18.02
CA LEU A 9 -9.57 0.92 18.19
C LEU A 9 -8.52 1.36 19.23
N GLN A 10 -8.45 2.65 19.58
CA GLN A 10 -7.45 3.19 20.50
C GLN A 10 -7.46 2.53 21.88
N PRO A 11 -8.61 2.21 22.51
CA PRO A 11 -8.63 1.51 23.79
C PRO A 11 -7.98 0.12 23.72
N VAL A 12 -8.17 -0.63 22.61
CA VAL A 12 -7.59 -1.95 22.42
C VAL A 12 -6.06 -1.86 22.34
N PHE A 13 -5.53 -0.90 21.57
CA PHE A 13 -4.08 -0.68 21.48
C PHE A 13 -3.46 -0.24 22.81
N ARG A 14 -4.20 0.50 23.65
CA ARG A 14 -3.74 0.89 25.00
C ARG A 14 -3.67 -0.31 25.94
N GLU A 15 -4.70 -1.16 25.92
CA GLU A 15 -4.75 -2.35 26.75
C GLU A 15 -3.63 -3.36 26.44
N TYR A 16 -3.25 -3.45 25.16
CA TYR A 16 -2.23 -4.40 24.69
C TYR A 16 -0.98 -3.69 24.15
N ALA A 17 -0.58 -2.58 24.78
CA ALA A 17 0.52 -1.74 24.29
C ALA A 17 1.88 -2.46 24.25
N GLU A 18 2.11 -3.41 25.16
CA GLU A 18 3.32 -4.21 25.25
C GLU A 18 3.39 -5.37 24.24
N MET A 19 2.28 -5.71 23.61
CA MET A 19 2.27 -6.82 22.64
C MET A 19 3.13 -6.47 21.42
N PRO A 20 4.03 -7.39 20.99
CA PRO A 20 4.87 -7.18 19.82
C PRO A 20 4.03 -6.97 18.56
N MET A 21 4.28 -5.88 17.84
CA MET A 21 3.57 -5.52 16.63
C MET A 21 4.52 -5.34 15.45
N VAL A 22 4.04 -5.70 14.25
CA VAL A 22 4.70 -5.43 12.98
C VAL A 22 3.78 -4.58 12.12
N SER A 23 4.31 -3.47 11.60
CA SER A 23 3.57 -2.61 10.68
C SER A 23 3.85 -2.97 9.22
N ILE A 24 2.93 -2.59 8.33
CA ILE A 24 3.09 -2.73 6.89
C ILE A 24 3.65 -1.47 6.21
N SER A 25 3.77 -0.37 6.96
CA SER A 25 4.46 0.86 6.57
C SER A 25 4.84 1.67 7.82
N ASN A 26 5.76 2.61 7.68
CA ASN A 26 6.06 3.55 8.75
C ASN A 26 4.90 4.54 8.98
N ALA A 27 4.18 4.89 7.92
CA ALA A 27 2.99 5.73 8.01
C ALA A 27 1.90 5.08 8.87
N GLN A 28 1.72 3.77 8.77
CA GLN A 28 0.72 3.05 9.54
C GLN A 28 0.96 3.14 11.06
N ARG A 29 2.22 3.25 11.51
CA ARG A 29 2.57 3.36 12.94
C ARG A 29 2.15 4.67 13.58
N LYS A 30 2.09 5.77 12.80
CA LYS A 30 1.97 7.13 13.34
C LYS A 30 0.86 7.31 14.35
N PRO A 31 -0.37 6.80 14.13
CA PRO A 31 -1.48 6.98 15.08
C PRO A 31 -1.30 6.28 16.43
N VAL A 32 -0.49 5.22 16.48
CA VAL A 32 -0.24 4.38 17.67
C VAL A 32 1.26 4.14 17.84
N SER A 33 2.07 5.18 17.67
CA SER A 33 3.54 5.12 17.71
C SER A 33 4.11 4.64 19.04
N TRP A 34 3.32 4.69 20.09
CA TRP A 34 3.66 4.31 21.47
C TRP A 34 3.51 2.81 21.77
N THR A 35 2.98 2.00 20.85
CA THR A 35 2.90 0.55 21.01
C THR A 35 4.25 -0.13 20.74
N ASN A 36 4.37 -1.41 21.08
CA ASN A 36 5.61 -2.18 20.99
C ASN A 36 5.92 -2.61 19.54
N TRP A 37 6.34 -1.68 18.70
CA TRP A 37 6.71 -1.94 17.31
C TRP A 37 8.05 -2.65 17.20
N GLN A 38 8.06 -3.85 16.62
CA GLN A 38 9.26 -4.63 16.38
C GLN A 38 9.92 -4.28 15.03
N ALA A 39 9.13 -4.17 13.97
CA ALA A 39 9.61 -3.88 12.63
C ALA A 39 8.53 -3.24 11.77
N THR A 40 8.94 -2.69 10.62
CA THR A 40 8.08 -2.44 9.47
C THR A 40 8.42 -3.47 8.40
N VAL A 41 7.45 -4.27 7.99
CA VAL A 41 7.58 -5.25 6.92
C VAL A 41 6.59 -4.89 5.81
N TYR A 42 7.11 -4.35 4.73
CA TYR A 42 6.28 -4.03 3.56
C TYR A 42 5.68 -5.30 2.95
N HIS A 43 4.49 -5.19 2.39
CA HIS A 43 3.91 -6.29 1.62
C HIS A 43 4.79 -6.67 0.43
N GLY A 44 4.64 -7.91 -0.01
CA GLY A 44 5.30 -8.45 -1.18
C GLY A 44 4.36 -9.29 -2.02
N LEU A 45 4.62 -9.34 -3.33
CA LEU A 45 3.92 -10.17 -4.29
C LEU A 45 4.89 -11.16 -4.93
N PRO A 46 4.42 -12.33 -5.41
CA PRO A 46 5.23 -13.23 -6.23
C PRO A 46 5.78 -12.49 -7.46
N LYS A 47 7.05 -12.69 -7.78
CA LYS A 47 7.71 -11.97 -8.89
C LYS A 47 7.12 -12.32 -10.25
N ASP A 48 6.57 -13.51 -10.38
CA ASP A 48 5.96 -14.05 -11.59
C ASP A 48 4.45 -13.79 -11.71
N LEU A 49 3.83 -13.15 -10.69
CA LEU A 49 2.40 -12.84 -10.69
C LEU A 49 2.04 -11.87 -11.82
N TYR A 50 2.89 -10.88 -12.06
CA TYR A 50 2.73 -9.87 -13.11
C TYR A 50 3.99 -9.77 -13.97
N GLY A 51 3.82 -9.61 -15.27
CA GLY A 51 4.89 -9.44 -16.24
C GLY A 51 5.18 -7.97 -16.58
N LEU A 52 6.46 -7.65 -16.76
CA LEU A 52 6.84 -6.34 -17.28
C LEU A 52 6.27 -6.11 -18.68
N ASN A 53 5.54 -5.03 -18.88
CA ASN A 53 5.21 -4.52 -20.21
C ASN A 53 6.03 -3.24 -20.50
N PRO A 54 7.03 -3.29 -21.38
CA PRO A 54 7.88 -2.13 -21.69
C PRO A 54 7.18 -1.11 -22.61
N ASN A 55 6.08 -1.50 -23.25
CA ASN A 55 5.40 -0.69 -24.27
C ASN A 55 3.99 -0.35 -23.77
N PRO A 56 3.78 0.82 -23.12
CA PRO A 56 2.48 1.22 -22.63
C PRO A 56 1.48 1.42 -23.78
N GLY A 57 0.21 1.21 -23.49
CA GLY A 57 -0.89 1.68 -24.32
C GLY A 57 -1.15 3.19 -24.14
N GLY A 58 -2.27 3.66 -24.62
CA GLY A 58 -2.60 5.10 -24.67
C GLY A 58 -3.60 5.58 -23.61
N TYR A 59 -3.62 5.03 -22.39
CA TYR A 59 -4.58 5.40 -21.35
C TYR A 59 -3.96 5.48 -19.96
N LEU A 60 -4.58 6.29 -19.09
CA LEU A 60 -4.37 6.29 -17.66
C LEU A 60 -5.26 5.22 -17.01
N ALA A 61 -4.78 4.57 -15.96
CA ALA A 61 -5.55 3.57 -15.22
C ALA A 61 -5.92 4.06 -13.82
N PHE A 62 -7.15 3.80 -13.39
CA PHE A 62 -7.56 3.84 -11.99
C PHE A 62 -7.97 2.43 -11.59
N LEU A 63 -7.40 1.90 -10.51
CA LEU A 63 -7.71 0.56 -10.02
C LEU A 63 -8.01 0.62 -8.51
N GLY A 64 -9.21 0.17 -8.11
CA GLY A 64 -9.56 0.13 -6.70
C GLY A 64 -11.05 0.11 -6.46
N ARG A 65 -11.46 0.48 -5.25
CA ARG A 65 -12.86 0.65 -4.87
C ARG A 65 -13.32 2.07 -5.22
N ILE A 66 -14.54 2.23 -5.66
CA ILE A 66 -15.18 3.55 -5.73
C ILE A 66 -15.55 3.98 -4.31
N ALA A 67 -14.83 4.95 -3.79
CA ALA A 67 -15.06 5.51 -2.46
C ALA A 67 -14.59 6.97 -2.43
N PRO A 68 -15.18 7.83 -1.57
CA PRO A 68 -14.83 9.25 -1.51
C PRO A 68 -13.33 9.48 -1.25
N GLU A 69 -12.73 8.69 -0.39
CA GLU A 69 -11.31 8.79 -0.05
C GLU A 69 -10.36 8.35 -1.17
N LYS A 70 -10.85 7.60 -2.17
CA LYS A 70 -10.06 7.17 -3.34
C LYS A 70 -10.08 8.21 -4.47
N ARG A 71 -10.97 9.19 -4.39
CA ARG A 71 -11.05 10.32 -5.31
C ARG A 71 -11.08 9.93 -6.81
N PRO A 72 -11.96 8.99 -7.25
CA PRO A 72 -12.10 8.69 -8.66
C PRO A 72 -12.52 9.92 -9.48
N ASP A 73 -13.21 10.89 -8.88
CA ASP A 73 -13.54 12.20 -9.44
C ASP A 73 -12.28 12.97 -9.87
N HIS A 74 -11.22 12.96 -9.07
CA HIS A 74 -9.94 13.59 -9.42
C HIS A 74 -9.23 12.85 -10.56
N ALA A 75 -9.27 11.51 -10.58
CA ALA A 75 -8.70 10.76 -11.72
C ALA A 75 -9.40 11.10 -13.03
N ILE A 76 -10.73 11.21 -13.01
CA ILE A 76 -11.53 11.65 -14.17
C ILE A 76 -11.17 13.08 -14.59
N GLU A 77 -11.06 14.00 -13.64
CA GLU A 77 -10.73 15.40 -13.93
C GLU A 77 -9.32 15.53 -14.52
N ILE A 78 -8.33 14.77 -14.03
CA ILE A 78 -6.98 14.72 -14.61
C ILE A 78 -7.05 14.27 -16.07
N ALA A 79 -7.71 13.16 -16.34
CA ALA A 79 -7.85 12.62 -17.70
C ALA A 79 -8.46 13.64 -18.66
N LYS A 80 -9.50 14.36 -18.22
CA LYS A 80 -10.15 15.43 -19.01
C LYS A 80 -9.21 16.60 -19.28
N ARG A 81 -8.46 17.05 -18.28
CA ARG A 81 -7.52 18.19 -18.42
C ARG A 81 -6.37 17.88 -19.36
N VAL A 82 -5.84 16.65 -19.31
CA VAL A 82 -4.72 16.27 -20.18
C VAL A 82 -5.14 15.70 -21.53
N GLY A 83 -6.44 15.41 -21.74
CA GLY A 83 -6.96 14.85 -22.98
C GLY A 83 -6.56 13.39 -23.23
N ILE A 84 -6.23 12.63 -22.18
CA ILE A 84 -5.81 11.22 -22.26
C ILE A 84 -6.96 10.34 -21.74
N PRO A 85 -7.30 9.23 -22.45
CA PRO A 85 -8.30 8.28 -21.96
C PRO A 85 -7.98 7.76 -20.56
N LEU A 86 -9.01 7.56 -19.74
CA LEU A 86 -8.94 6.93 -18.44
C LEU A 86 -9.79 5.66 -18.43
N LYS A 87 -9.19 4.55 -18.06
CA LYS A 87 -9.91 3.31 -17.75
C LYS A 87 -10.01 3.15 -16.23
N ILE A 88 -11.24 2.93 -15.75
CA ILE A 88 -11.55 2.75 -14.33
C ILE A 88 -11.96 1.29 -14.12
N ALA A 89 -11.09 0.51 -13.49
CA ALA A 89 -11.42 -0.83 -13.00
C ALA A 89 -11.73 -0.74 -11.51
N ALA A 90 -13.01 -0.85 -11.17
CA ALA A 90 -13.43 -0.58 -9.81
C ALA A 90 -14.69 -1.34 -9.40
N LYS A 91 -14.68 -1.74 -8.12
CA LYS A 91 -15.86 -2.23 -7.43
C LYS A 91 -16.61 -1.07 -6.78
N VAL A 92 -17.93 -1.12 -6.85
CA VAL A 92 -18.84 -0.23 -6.09
C VAL A 92 -19.44 -1.04 -4.94
N ASP A 93 -18.96 -0.81 -3.73
CA ASP A 93 -19.53 -1.46 -2.55
C ASP A 93 -20.93 -0.89 -2.24
N PRO A 94 -21.85 -1.69 -1.64
CA PRO A 94 -23.18 -1.21 -1.28
C PRO A 94 -23.16 0.03 -0.39
N ALA A 95 -22.17 0.18 0.47
CA ALA A 95 -22.00 1.35 1.33
C ALA A 95 -21.71 2.64 0.54
N ASP A 96 -21.03 2.53 -0.60
CA ASP A 96 -20.61 3.65 -1.43
C ASP A 96 -21.54 3.91 -2.63
N GLN A 97 -22.64 3.14 -2.76
CA GLN A 97 -23.57 3.22 -3.90
C GLN A 97 -24.16 4.63 -4.08
N LYS A 98 -24.50 5.31 -2.98
CA LYS A 98 -25.05 6.68 -3.05
C LYS A 98 -24.03 7.68 -3.57
N TYR A 99 -22.78 7.54 -3.13
CA TYR A 99 -21.67 8.36 -3.60
C TYR A 99 -21.42 8.12 -5.10
N PHE A 100 -21.38 6.84 -5.50
CA PHE A 100 -21.23 6.49 -6.90
C PHE A 100 -22.28 7.15 -7.79
N GLN A 101 -23.56 6.98 -7.44
CA GLN A 101 -24.69 7.51 -8.24
C GLN A 101 -24.71 9.04 -8.29
N ALA A 102 -24.38 9.72 -7.20
CA ALA A 102 -24.47 11.15 -7.11
C ALA A 102 -23.25 11.86 -7.74
N GLU A 103 -22.04 11.34 -7.53
CA GLU A 103 -20.81 12.06 -7.82
C GLU A 103 -20.01 11.46 -8.99
N ILE A 104 -20.05 10.14 -9.19
CA ILE A 104 -19.18 9.47 -10.17
C ILE A 104 -19.92 9.10 -11.44
N GLU A 105 -21.07 8.46 -11.35
CA GLU A 105 -21.85 7.98 -12.50
C GLU A 105 -22.13 9.08 -13.54
N PRO A 106 -22.49 10.32 -13.16
CA PRO A 106 -22.68 11.41 -14.13
C PRO A 106 -21.41 11.75 -14.93
N LEU A 107 -20.21 11.53 -14.36
CA LEU A 107 -18.94 11.83 -14.99
C LEU A 107 -18.51 10.77 -16.02
N LEU A 108 -19.05 9.56 -15.91
CA LEU A 108 -18.71 8.42 -16.79
C LEU A 108 -19.20 8.60 -18.22
N SER A 109 -20.12 9.54 -18.49
CA SER A 109 -20.61 9.84 -19.84
C SER A 109 -19.58 10.54 -20.73
N HIS A 110 -18.47 11.02 -20.16
CA HIS A 110 -17.43 11.71 -20.93
C HIS A 110 -16.67 10.75 -21.85
N PRO A 111 -16.41 11.10 -23.14
CA PRO A 111 -15.85 10.18 -24.14
C PRO A 111 -14.44 9.66 -23.82
N LEU A 112 -13.69 10.31 -22.93
CA LEU A 112 -12.38 9.84 -22.48
C LEU A 112 -12.47 8.83 -21.31
N ILE A 113 -13.64 8.58 -20.75
CA ILE A 113 -13.78 7.76 -19.55
C ILE A 113 -14.42 6.41 -19.89
N GLU A 114 -13.71 5.34 -19.57
CA GLU A 114 -14.19 3.97 -19.71
C GLU A 114 -14.30 3.33 -18.32
N PHE A 115 -15.52 3.04 -17.87
CA PHE A 115 -15.76 2.28 -16.64
C PHE A 115 -15.80 0.79 -16.97
N VAL A 116 -14.73 0.07 -16.65
CA VAL A 116 -14.55 -1.35 -16.94
C VAL A 116 -15.34 -2.24 -15.98
N GLY A 117 -15.60 -1.73 -14.77
CA GLY A 117 -16.16 -2.52 -13.67
C GLY A 117 -15.10 -3.28 -12.90
N GLU A 118 -15.51 -4.35 -12.25
CA GLU A 118 -14.59 -5.20 -11.44
C GLU A 118 -13.81 -6.14 -12.37
N ILE A 119 -12.50 -6.21 -12.18
CA ILE A 119 -11.60 -7.09 -12.93
C ILE A 119 -10.97 -8.12 -12.01
N THR A 120 -10.64 -9.29 -12.56
CA THR A 120 -9.96 -10.39 -11.88
C THR A 120 -8.44 -10.14 -11.79
N ASP A 121 -7.75 -10.87 -10.91
CA ASP A 121 -6.29 -10.78 -10.81
C ASP A 121 -5.58 -11.14 -12.13
N ALA A 122 -6.13 -12.03 -12.92
CA ALA A 122 -5.59 -12.38 -14.23
C ALA A 122 -5.65 -11.21 -15.23
N GLU A 123 -6.72 -10.41 -15.17
CA GLU A 123 -6.92 -9.23 -16.03
C GLU A 123 -6.09 -8.03 -15.61
N LYS A 124 -5.70 -7.95 -14.33
CA LYS A 124 -4.88 -6.83 -13.81
C LYS A 124 -3.56 -6.68 -14.55
N ASN A 125 -2.91 -7.79 -14.93
CA ASN A 125 -1.63 -7.73 -15.63
C ASN A 125 -1.73 -6.98 -16.96
N GLU A 126 -2.77 -7.25 -17.74
CA GLU A 126 -3.03 -6.55 -19.00
C GLU A 126 -3.49 -5.11 -18.75
N PHE A 127 -4.43 -4.92 -17.81
CA PHE A 127 -4.98 -3.62 -17.46
C PHE A 127 -3.91 -2.64 -16.96
N LEU A 128 -3.06 -3.06 -16.02
CA LEU A 128 -1.98 -2.22 -15.50
C LEU A 128 -0.83 -2.11 -16.49
N GLY A 129 -0.41 -3.24 -17.08
CA GLY A 129 0.73 -3.28 -17.99
C GLY A 129 0.56 -2.39 -19.23
N ASN A 130 -0.65 -2.29 -19.77
CA ASN A 130 -0.95 -1.43 -20.92
C ASN A 130 -1.23 0.03 -20.54
N ALA A 131 -1.33 0.37 -19.26
CA ALA A 131 -1.52 1.75 -18.85
C ALA A 131 -0.22 2.57 -19.01
N MET A 132 -0.37 3.85 -19.39
CA MET A 132 0.71 4.85 -19.35
C MET A 132 1.16 5.08 -17.91
N ALA A 133 0.19 5.20 -17.00
CA ALA A 133 0.40 5.34 -15.57
C ALA A 133 -0.84 4.87 -14.79
N LEU A 134 -0.62 4.43 -13.55
CA LEU A 134 -1.67 4.27 -12.56
C LEU A 134 -1.88 5.60 -11.84
N VAL A 135 -3.14 6.06 -11.75
CA VAL A 135 -3.52 7.32 -11.09
C VAL A 135 -4.20 7.01 -9.76
N CYS A 136 -3.55 7.41 -8.67
CA CYS A 136 -3.98 7.18 -7.28
C CYS A 136 -4.14 8.51 -6.52
N PRO A 137 -5.19 9.30 -6.78
CA PRO A 137 -5.39 10.59 -6.14
C PRO A 137 -6.01 10.44 -4.74
N TYR A 138 -5.56 9.43 -3.99
CA TYR A 138 -6.12 9.06 -2.70
C TYR A 138 -5.93 10.18 -1.67
N ASP A 139 -7.03 10.62 -1.05
CA ASP A 139 -7.03 11.68 -0.05
C ASP A 139 -7.31 11.13 1.35
N TRP A 140 -6.54 10.13 1.71
CA TRP A 140 -6.55 9.51 3.05
C TRP A 140 -5.17 8.90 3.36
N PRO A 141 -4.84 8.65 4.64
CA PRO A 141 -3.56 8.03 4.99
C PRO A 141 -3.56 6.54 4.60
N GLU A 142 -3.27 6.25 3.33
CA GLU A 142 -3.18 4.90 2.80
C GLU A 142 -2.21 4.06 3.64
N PRO A 143 -2.63 2.94 4.25
CA PRO A 143 -1.75 2.12 5.07
C PRO A 143 -0.61 1.47 4.31
N PHE A 144 -0.85 1.04 3.05
CA PHE A 144 0.19 0.51 2.16
C PHE A 144 -0.11 0.75 0.69
N GLY A 145 -1.26 0.27 0.16
CA GLY A 145 -1.62 0.42 -1.24
C GLY A 145 -1.03 -0.68 -2.13
N LEU A 146 -1.56 -1.90 -2.04
CA LEU A 146 -1.13 -3.05 -2.86
C LEU A 146 -1.13 -2.73 -4.36
N VAL A 147 -2.11 -1.96 -4.83
CA VAL A 147 -2.22 -1.58 -6.24
C VAL A 147 -1.00 -0.81 -6.75
N LEU A 148 -0.28 -0.10 -5.88
CA LEU A 148 0.95 0.61 -6.24
C LEU A 148 2.05 -0.39 -6.65
N ILE A 149 2.26 -1.42 -5.83
CA ILE A 149 3.26 -2.45 -6.12
C ILE A 149 2.82 -3.41 -7.23
N GLU A 150 1.51 -3.60 -7.45
CA GLU A 150 0.96 -4.29 -8.62
C GLU A 150 1.32 -3.53 -9.92
N ALA A 151 1.16 -2.20 -9.91
CA ALA A 151 1.57 -1.36 -11.05
C ALA A 151 3.09 -1.41 -11.30
N LEU A 152 3.90 -1.25 -10.24
CA LEU A 152 5.36 -1.35 -10.36
C LEU A 152 5.81 -2.73 -10.89
N ALA A 153 5.13 -3.81 -10.49
CA ALA A 153 5.39 -5.16 -10.99
C ALA A 153 5.17 -5.28 -12.51
N CYS A 154 4.16 -4.58 -13.05
CA CYS A 154 3.91 -4.47 -14.49
C CYS A 154 4.86 -3.48 -15.21
N GLY A 155 5.74 -2.79 -14.47
CA GLY A 155 6.56 -1.70 -14.97
C GLY A 155 5.79 -0.39 -15.17
N THR A 156 4.61 -0.26 -14.60
CA THR A 156 3.74 0.91 -14.79
C THR A 156 4.05 1.95 -13.72
N PRO A 157 4.44 3.18 -14.13
CA PRO A 157 4.67 4.27 -13.20
C PRO A 157 3.38 4.72 -12.51
N VAL A 158 3.53 5.31 -11.34
CA VAL A 158 2.41 5.72 -10.50
C VAL A 158 2.36 7.23 -10.31
N LEU A 159 1.18 7.81 -10.45
CA LEU A 159 0.85 9.18 -10.07
C LEU A 159 0.01 9.12 -8.80
N ALA A 160 0.49 9.66 -7.69
CA ALA A 160 -0.23 9.56 -6.42
C ALA A 160 -0.08 10.81 -5.55
N TYR A 161 -1.08 11.07 -4.68
CA TYR A 161 -0.96 12.12 -3.68
C TYR A 161 -0.04 11.68 -2.54
N ARG A 162 0.67 12.65 -1.95
CA ARG A 162 1.55 12.45 -0.78
C ARG A 162 0.73 12.17 0.48
N ARG A 163 0.17 10.97 0.56
CA ARG A 163 -0.66 10.52 1.68
C ARG A 163 -0.19 9.16 2.19
N GLY A 164 -0.20 9.00 3.52
CA GLY A 164 0.11 7.71 4.16
C GLY A 164 1.45 7.13 3.74
N SER A 165 1.43 5.89 3.27
CA SER A 165 2.60 5.12 2.84
C SER A 165 3.11 5.45 1.42
N ILE A 166 2.39 6.25 0.64
CA ILE A 166 2.73 6.49 -0.76
C ILE A 166 4.19 6.94 -0.96
N PRO A 167 4.73 7.90 -0.14
CA PRO A 167 6.14 8.30 -0.24
C PRO A 167 7.15 7.22 0.18
N GLU A 168 6.69 6.14 0.81
CA GLU A 168 7.53 4.99 1.16
C GLU A 168 7.61 3.96 0.03
N ILE A 169 6.61 3.95 -0.87
CA ILE A 169 6.46 2.97 -1.94
C ILE A 169 6.98 3.52 -3.27
N ILE A 170 6.63 4.76 -3.58
CA ILE A 170 6.96 5.42 -4.85
C ILE A 170 8.21 6.28 -4.66
N ASP A 171 9.24 5.97 -5.44
CA ASP A 171 10.44 6.80 -5.55
C ASP A 171 10.12 7.92 -6.54
N ASP A 172 9.99 9.15 -6.00
CA ASP A 172 9.55 10.32 -6.76
C ASP A 172 10.49 10.60 -7.93
N THR A 173 9.94 10.81 -9.11
CA THR A 173 10.63 11.00 -10.41
C THR A 173 11.36 9.77 -10.97
N GLU A 174 11.45 8.65 -10.21
CA GLU A 174 12.09 7.41 -10.68
C GLU A 174 11.05 6.31 -11.02
N THR A 175 10.05 6.12 -10.15
CA THR A 175 9.00 5.10 -10.34
C THR A 175 7.61 5.71 -10.50
N GLY A 176 7.51 7.02 -10.44
CA GLY A 176 6.29 7.78 -10.55
C GLY A 176 6.45 9.20 -10.03
N PHE A 177 5.35 9.87 -9.74
CA PHE A 177 5.33 11.21 -9.15
C PHE A 177 4.45 11.24 -7.90
N VAL A 178 4.99 11.82 -6.83
CA VAL A 178 4.32 12.00 -5.55
C VAL A 178 3.91 13.47 -5.39
N CYS A 179 2.62 13.75 -5.63
CA CYS A 179 2.06 15.09 -5.77
C CYS A 179 1.28 15.54 -4.52
N GLU A 180 1.20 16.85 -4.30
CA GLU A 180 0.43 17.40 -3.18
C GLU A 180 -1.07 17.52 -3.49
N GLY A 181 -1.45 17.67 -4.78
CA GLY A 181 -2.84 17.84 -5.20
C GLY A 181 -3.08 17.70 -6.68
N LEU A 182 -4.31 18.05 -7.09
CA LEU A 182 -4.84 17.85 -8.42
C LEU A 182 -4.01 18.55 -9.53
N ASP A 183 -3.65 19.82 -9.31
CA ASP A 183 -2.96 20.60 -10.33
C ASP A 183 -1.53 20.08 -10.58
N GLU A 184 -0.83 19.72 -9.52
CA GLU A 184 0.51 19.14 -9.60
C GLU A 184 0.47 17.76 -10.27
N MET A 185 -0.49 16.90 -9.90
CA MET A 185 -0.65 15.59 -10.53
C MET A 185 -1.03 15.71 -12.01
N THR A 186 -1.87 16.70 -12.36
CA THR A 186 -2.20 17.00 -13.77
C THR A 186 -0.95 17.39 -14.55
N ALA A 187 -0.09 18.24 -13.99
CA ALA A 187 1.17 18.64 -14.62
C ALA A 187 2.16 17.46 -14.72
N ALA A 188 2.22 16.61 -13.71
CA ALA A 188 3.11 15.45 -13.65
C ALA A 188 2.83 14.41 -14.76
N VAL A 189 1.60 14.33 -15.29
CA VAL A 189 1.28 13.44 -16.41
C VAL A 189 2.18 13.71 -17.63
N GLN A 190 2.61 14.96 -17.86
CA GLN A 190 3.49 15.32 -18.97
C GLN A 190 4.92 14.75 -18.85
N GLY A 191 5.29 14.29 -17.66
CA GLY A 191 6.60 13.71 -17.38
C GLY A 191 6.61 12.17 -17.35
N ILE A 192 5.46 11.52 -17.53
CA ILE A 192 5.31 10.09 -17.37
C ILE A 192 6.12 9.27 -18.39
N ASP A 193 6.26 9.76 -19.58
CA ASP A 193 7.04 9.16 -20.67
C ASP A 193 8.55 9.12 -20.38
N LYS A 194 9.03 9.91 -19.42
CA LYS A 194 10.43 9.92 -18.98
C LYS A 194 10.75 8.87 -17.92
N ILE A 195 9.73 8.28 -17.30
CA ILE A 195 9.91 7.23 -16.30
C ILE A 195 10.24 5.90 -17.01
N ASP A 196 11.39 5.33 -16.66
CA ASP A 196 11.79 4.02 -17.19
C ASP A 196 10.94 2.90 -16.51
N ARG A 197 10.13 2.24 -17.31
CA ARG A 197 9.27 1.14 -16.84
C ARG A 197 10.08 -0.05 -16.27
N ARG A 198 11.30 -0.24 -16.76
CA ARG A 198 12.22 -1.26 -16.20
C ARG A 198 12.65 -0.87 -14.80
N ARG A 199 12.84 0.43 -14.53
CA ARG A 199 13.17 0.91 -13.18
C ARG A 199 12.01 0.67 -12.21
N CYS A 200 10.76 0.88 -12.63
CA CYS A 200 9.58 0.53 -11.85
C CYS A 200 9.58 -0.96 -11.49
N ARG A 201 9.83 -1.83 -12.48
CA ARG A 201 9.92 -3.28 -12.27
C ARG A 201 11.04 -3.67 -11.31
N LEU A 202 12.23 -3.12 -11.46
CA LEU A 202 13.36 -3.37 -10.57
C LEU A 202 13.05 -2.96 -9.13
N ALA A 203 12.47 -1.79 -8.91
CA ALA A 203 12.06 -1.34 -7.59
C ALA A 203 11.07 -2.32 -6.93
N PHE A 204 10.13 -2.87 -7.70
CA PHE A 204 9.25 -3.94 -7.22
C PHE A 204 10.03 -5.20 -6.81
N GLU A 205 10.91 -5.71 -7.66
CA GLU A 205 11.66 -6.96 -7.41
C GLU A 205 12.59 -6.85 -6.20
N GLU A 206 13.21 -5.70 -6.01
CA GLU A 206 14.12 -5.42 -4.90
C GLU A 206 13.39 -5.22 -3.56
N ARG A 207 12.25 -4.51 -3.58
CA ARG A 207 11.61 -3.99 -2.36
C ARG A 207 10.30 -4.66 -1.99
N PHE A 208 9.60 -5.27 -2.96
CA PHE A 208 8.22 -5.72 -2.78
C PHE A 208 7.97 -7.15 -3.27
N SER A 209 9.03 -7.98 -3.29
CA SER A 209 8.86 -9.42 -3.56
C SER A 209 8.39 -10.17 -2.30
N VAL A 210 7.63 -11.25 -2.50
CA VAL A 210 7.15 -12.11 -1.40
C VAL A 210 8.31 -12.78 -0.64
N GLU A 211 9.41 -13.09 -1.34
CA GLU A 211 10.61 -13.68 -0.73
C GLU A 211 11.25 -12.70 0.27
N ARG A 212 11.38 -11.42 -0.12
CA ARG A 212 11.90 -10.36 0.77
C ARG A 212 10.97 -10.21 1.98
N MET A 213 9.65 -10.14 1.76
CA MET A 213 8.67 -10.02 2.84
C MET A 213 8.77 -11.20 3.83
N ALA A 214 8.88 -12.44 3.32
CA ALA A 214 9.03 -13.63 4.15
C ALA A 214 10.32 -13.59 4.98
N GLN A 215 11.45 -13.20 4.38
CA GLN A 215 12.73 -13.05 5.06
C GLN A 215 12.67 -11.99 6.17
N ASP A 216 12.00 -10.86 5.94
CA ASP A 216 11.84 -9.82 6.95
C ASP A 216 11.01 -10.31 8.14
N TYR A 217 9.92 -11.06 7.91
CA TYR A 217 9.15 -11.69 8.98
C TYR A 217 9.95 -12.75 9.75
N LEU A 218 10.74 -13.56 9.06
CA LEU A 218 11.61 -14.55 9.73
C LEU A 218 12.58 -13.87 10.68
N ARG A 219 13.23 -12.77 10.27
CA ARG A 219 14.13 -12.01 11.18
C ARG A 219 13.39 -11.50 12.42
N VAL A 220 12.16 -11.02 12.27
CA VAL A 220 11.36 -10.59 13.43
C VAL A 220 11.07 -11.75 14.36
N TYR A 221 10.68 -12.89 13.83
CA TYR A 221 10.40 -14.10 14.65
C TYR A 221 11.65 -14.61 15.37
N GLU A 222 12.80 -14.62 14.69
CA GLU A 222 14.08 -15.00 15.30
C GLU A 222 14.46 -14.07 16.45
N GLN A 223 14.32 -12.75 16.28
CA GLN A 223 14.59 -11.77 17.32
C GLN A 223 13.68 -11.94 18.54
N LEU A 224 12.38 -12.15 18.33
CA LEU A 224 11.43 -12.40 19.42
C LEU A 224 11.68 -13.73 20.14
N ALA A 225 12.04 -14.78 19.40
CA ALA A 225 12.36 -16.09 19.99
C ALA A 225 13.64 -16.02 20.84
N LEU A 226 14.69 -15.34 20.40
CA LEU A 226 15.93 -15.17 21.15
C LEU A 226 15.75 -14.30 22.40
N GLY A 227 14.97 -13.20 22.29
CA GLY A 227 14.64 -12.36 23.45
C GLY A 227 13.88 -13.10 24.54
N SER A 228 12.92 -13.94 24.16
CA SER A 228 12.16 -14.78 25.11
C SER A 228 12.99 -15.90 25.77
N THR A 229 14.07 -16.35 25.13
CA THR A 229 14.97 -17.37 25.69
C THR A 229 15.87 -16.77 26.80
N GLY A 230 16.37 -15.54 26.58
CA GLY A 230 17.16 -14.82 27.57
C GLY A 230 16.37 -14.46 28.84
N GLU A 231 15.09 -14.12 28.72
CA GLU A 231 14.22 -13.84 29.86
C GLU A 231 13.91 -15.12 30.66
N ARG A 232 13.68 -16.26 30.01
CA ARG A 232 13.46 -17.56 30.69
C ARG A 232 14.70 -18.07 31.41
N GLU A 233 15.91 -17.85 30.89
CA GLU A 233 17.16 -18.23 31.57
C GLU A 233 17.40 -17.35 32.81
N THR A 234 17.07 -16.03 32.75
CA THR A 234 17.16 -15.14 33.91
C THR A 234 16.10 -15.44 34.96
N GLU A 235 14.88 -15.82 34.62
CA GLU A 235 13.87 -16.30 35.54
C GLU A 235 14.27 -17.64 36.18
N ALA A 236 14.76 -18.61 35.40
CA ALA A 236 15.22 -19.88 35.90
C ALA A 236 16.42 -19.73 36.88
N ALA A 237 17.34 -18.80 36.59
CA ALA A 237 18.45 -18.48 37.49
C ALA A 237 17.96 -17.79 38.79
N SER A 238 16.90 -17.01 38.75
CA SER A 238 16.27 -16.37 39.92
C SER A 238 15.58 -17.39 40.83
N PHE A 239 14.94 -18.42 40.30
CA PHE A 239 14.33 -19.50 41.09
C PHE A 239 15.34 -20.44 41.72
N ALA A 240 16.55 -20.58 41.17
CA ALA A 240 17.61 -21.42 41.73
C ALA A 240 18.26 -20.86 43.02
N SER A 241 17.97 -19.61 43.37
CA SER A 241 18.53 -18.91 44.54
C SER A 241 17.64 -18.94 45.80
N TRP A 242 16.55 -19.69 45.82
CA TRP A 242 15.73 -19.83 47.03
C TRP A 242 16.38 -20.76 48.06
N PRO A 243 16.48 -20.32 49.32
CA PRO A 243 17.13 -21.14 50.36
C PRO A 243 16.32 -22.42 50.64
N THR A 244 17.00 -23.53 50.54
CA THR A 244 16.44 -24.84 50.96
C THR A 244 16.18 -24.79 52.47
N PHE A 245 14.92 -24.87 52.87
CA PHE A 245 14.58 -25.11 54.26
C PHE A 245 15.09 -26.51 54.67
N SER A 246 16.16 -26.57 55.49
CA SER A 246 16.59 -27.79 56.15
C SER A 246 15.56 -28.15 57.22
N SER A 247 14.89 -29.28 57.04
CA SER A 247 14.11 -29.95 58.05
C SER A 247 15.05 -30.51 59.11
N ASN A 248 15.18 -29.87 60.29
CA ASN A 248 15.68 -30.50 61.47
C ASN A 248 14.53 -31.16 62.22
N ALA A 249 14.68 -32.44 62.46
CA ALA A 249 13.84 -33.32 63.26
C ALA A 249 13.80 -32.95 64.76
#